data_abf9333bd988b7c618cdea1a5e926187
#
_entry.id   abf9333bd988b7c618cdea1a5e926187
#
_cell.length_a   1.000
_cell.length_b   1.000
_cell.length_c   1.000
_cell.angle_alpha   90.00
_cell.angle_beta   90.00
_cell.angle_gamma   90.00
#
_symmetry.space_group_name_H-M   'P 1'
#
loop_
_entity.id
_entity.type
_entity.pdbx_description
1 polymer ?
#
loop_
_entity_poly.entity_id
_entity_poly.type
_entity_poly.pdbx_seq_one_letter_code
_entity_poly.pdbx_strand_id
1 'polypeptide(L)'
;MAIDYKKTAEEIIRVVNKDNIISATFCATRLRLIVKNRESIKDSDVQKIEGVKGVFFNSDQYQIILGTGVVNKVYAEVVNLGVTGAAKQNTEETKKVGEKNNFRKFIRIFADVFVPIMPAMIATGLFLGLKGALINDSFLGLFNLQVSNIPVSVMTFMSVLTETTFAFLPALVCWSTFRVFGGSPILGILLGLMLVSPALPNAYLVANPDSGVKPIMLFGFIPIVGYQGSILPALIAGIIGSKVELNLRKVIPNIIDILATPFLTLLIMLILSLAVIGPIFHIVEQWILIAINFSLSLPFGIGGFIIGFGIIFIVVTGVHHIMNLIEISLLAATTFNPINPLLSVANLAAGAACLAVTLKTRRKSVKAMGYGATLSAWLGITEPAIFGINIRYGIKPMVCGAIAAGVTGLIARLLNLQATANGVTGIPGALLYIYDGKQLIGYVAVALITVLLSFTLTWFFGVPDEYMQEDEE
;
A
#
# COMPACT_ATOMS: atom_id res chain seq x y z
N MET A 1 3.96 20.87 -26.04
CA MET A 1 2.91 20.38 -26.97
C MET A 1 2.04 19.39 -26.22
N ALA A 2 0.74 19.38 -26.46
CA ALA A 2 -0.14 18.37 -25.88
C ALA A 2 0.08 17.04 -26.61
N ILE A 3 0.30 15.96 -25.86
CA ILE A 3 0.51 14.62 -26.43
C ILE A 3 -0.77 14.18 -27.17
N ASP A 4 -0.65 13.76 -28.41
CA ASP A 4 -1.74 13.11 -29.14
C ASP A 4 -1.81 11.63 -28.76
N TYR A 5 -2.74 11.31 -27.85
CA TYR A 5 -2.88 9.97 -27.27
C TYR A 5 -3.22 8.90 -28.29
N LYS A 6 -3.99 9.25 -29.34
CA LYS A 6 -4.36 8.32 -30.40
C LYS A 6 -3.16 7.99 -31.26
N LYS A 7 -2.42 9.00 -31.70
CA LYS A 7 -1.18 8.83 -32.47
C LYS A 7 -0.14 8.02 -31.69
N THR A 8 0.05 8.33 -30.40
CA THR A 8 0.95 7.56 -29.51
C THR A 8 0.54 6.08 -29.43
N ALA A 9 -0.76 5.78 -29.30
CA ALA A 9 -1.24 4.41 -29.27
C ALA A 9 -1.03 3.68 -30.60
N GLU A 10 -1.32 4.33 -31.73
CA GLU A 10 -1.09 3.78 -33.08
C GLU A 10 0.38 3.46 -33.31
N GLU A 11 1.29 4.35 -32.91
CA GLU A 11 2.72 4.13 -33.05
C GLU A 11 3.24 3.00 -32.17
N ILE A 12 2.75 2.89 -30.91
CA ILE A 12 3.07 1.77 -30.02
C ILE A 12 2.63 0.44 -30.65
N ILE A 13 1.40 0.36 -31.14
CA ILE A 13 0.87 -0.87 -31.77
C ILE A 13 1.66 -1.21 -33.04
N ARG A 14 2.03 -0.23 -33.82
CA ARG A 14 2.83 -0.42 -35.04
C ARG A 14 4.22 -0.97 -34.74
N VAL A 15 4.93 -0.40 -33.75
CA VAL A 15 6.32 -0.78 -33.44
C VAL A 15 6.37 -2.12 -32.70
N VAL A 16 5.43 -2.38 -31.79
CA VAL A 16 5.36 -3.66 -31.06
C VAL A 16 4.78 -4.78 -31.92
N ASN A 17 4.06 -4.44 -32.99
CA ASN A 17 3.24 -5.28 -33.86
C ASN A 17 1.99 -5.79 -33.14
N LYS A 18 0.81 -5.47 -33.70
CA LYS A 18 -0.49 -5.85 -33.12
C LYS A 18 -0.62 -7.36 -32.86
N ASP A 19 -0.17 -8.20 -33.81
CA ASP A 19 -0.23 -9.65 -33.71
C ASP A 19 0.70 -10.24 -32.68
N ASN A 20 1.71 -9.47 -32.25
CA ASN A 20 2.62 -9.82 -31.17
C ASN A 20 2.06 -9.48 -29.79
N ILE A 21 1.01 -8.65 -29.70
CA ILE A 21 0.38 -8.26 -28.44
C ILE A 21 -0.73 -9.24 -28.09
N ILE A 22 -0.60 -9.95 -26.97
CA ILE A 22 -1.63 -10.85 -26.43
C ILE A 22 -2.68 -10.06 -25.67
N SER A 23 -2.25 -9.16 -24.79
CA SER A 23 -3.14 -8.30 -24.02
C SER A 23 -2.44 -7.05 -23.53
N ALA A 24 -3.24 -6.02 -23.22
CA ALA A 24 -2.78 -4.76 -22.65
C ALA A 24 -3.44 -4.51 -21.29
N THR A 25 -2.67 -3.98 -20.35
CA THR A 25 -3.14 -3.47 -19.06
C THR A 25 -2.33 -2.22 -18.70
N PHE A 26 -2.69 -1.52 -17.65
CA PHE A 26 -1.92 -0.36 -17.20
C PHE A 26 -1.89 -0.26 -15.68
N CYS A 27 -0.93 0.48 -15.16
CA CYS A 27 -0.88 0.94 -13.77
C CYS A 27 -0.71 2.46 -13.75
N ALA A 28 -0.47 3.06 -12.58
CA ALA A 28 -0.45 4.51 -12.41
C ALA A 28 0.36 5.30 -13.45
N THR A 29 1.46 4.73 -13.98
CA THR A 29 2.39 5.43 -14.89
C THR A 29 2.78 4.63 -16.12
N ARG A 30 2.37 3.34 -16.25
CA ARG A 30 2.93 2.41 -17.24
C ARG A 30 1.85 1.66 -17.99
N LEU A 31 1.97 1.61 -19.30
CA LEU A 31 1.27 0.67 -20.15
C LEU A 31 2.04 -0.67 -20.11
N ARG A 32 1.35 -1.77 -19.87
CA ARG A 32 1.92 -3.11 -19.79
C ARG A 32 1.32 -3.97 -20.88
N LEU A 33 2.16 -4.52 -21.73
CA LEU A 33 1.78 -5.40 -22.82
C LEU A 33 2.32 -6.80 -22.55
N ILE A 34 1.46 -7.80 -22.64
CA ILE A 34 1.90 -9.20 -22.73
C ILE A 34 2.16 -9.47 -24.20
N VAL A 35 3.38 -9.87 -24.53
CA VAL A 35 3.83 -10.07 -25.91
C VAL A 35 4.23 -11.53 -26.14
N LYS A 36 4.00 -12.02 -27.36
CA LYS A 36 4.34 -13.41 -27.75
C LYS A 36 5.84 -13.60 -27.90
N ASN A 37 6.50 -12.64 -28.54
CA ASN A 37 7.94 -12.65 -28.80
C ASN A 37 8.56 -11.31 -28.44
N ARG A 38 9.41 -11.30 -27.40
CA ARG A 38 10.12 -10.12 -26.93
C ARG A 38 11.24 -9.69 -27.90
N GLU A 39 11.94 -10.63 -28.52
CA GLU A 39 13.11 -10.36 -29.34
C GLU A 39 12.75 -9.60 -30.63
N SER A 40 11.49 -9.65 -31.06
CA SER A 40 11.02 -8.89 -32.21
C SER A 40 10.85 -7.38 -31.95
N ILE A 41 10.96 -6.92 -30.69
CA ILE A 41 10.73 -5.52 -30.30
C ILE A 41 12.07 -4.84 -30.03
N LYS A 42 12.35 -3.77 -30.78
CA LYS A 42 13.50 -2.91 -30.54
C LYS A 42 13.12 -1.78 -29.58
N ASP A 43 13.72 -1.78 -28.39
CA ASP A 43 13.43 -0.78 -27.35
C ASP A 43 13.70 0.64 -27.81
N SER A 44 14.76 0.85 -28.61
CA SER A 44 15.12 2.14 -29.18
C SER A 44 14.02 2.75 -30.06
N ASP A 45 13.24 1.93 -30.74
CA ASP A 45 12.18 2.43 -31.63
C ASP A 45 10.92 2.80 -30.82
N VAL A 46 10.63 2.06 -29.73
CA VAL A 46 9.53 2.40 -28.83
C VAL A 46 9.85 3.64 -28.00
N GLN A 47 11.11 3.85 -27.61
CA GLN A 47 11.56 5.03 -26.86
C GLN A 47 11.46 6.34 -27.65
N LYS A 48 11.51 6.28 -28.99
CA LYS A 48 11.37 7.47 -29.88
C LYS A 48 9.92 7.96 -30.00
N ILE A 49 8.94 7.17 -29.57
CA ILE A 49 7.51 7.52 -29.66
C ILE A 49 7.21 8.69 -28.73
N GLU A 50 6.52 9.69 -29.22
CA GLU A 50 6.12 10.86 -28.44
C GLU A 50 5.28 10.46 -27.23
N GLY A 51 5.67 10.92 -26.02
CA GLY A 51 5.02 10.58 -24.76
C GLY A 51 5.59 9.37 -24.05
N VAL A 52 6.46 8.56 -24.68
CA VAL A 52 7.18 7.45 -24.04
C VAL A 52 8.40 8.00 -23.31
N LYS A 53 8.47 7.71 -22.00
CA LYS A 53 9.57 8.14 -21.12
C LYS A 53 10.62 7.06 -20.88
N GLY A 54 10.31 5.82 -21.23
CA GLY A 54 11.20 4.69 -21.11
C GLY A 54 10.45 3.37 -21.31
N VAL A 55 11.19 2.31 -21.58
CA VAL A 55 10.66 0.96 -21.77
C VAL A 55 11.54 -0.04 -21.02
N PHE A 56 10.95 -1.12 -20.54
CA PHE A 56 11.69 -2.25 -19.98
C PHE A 56 10.81 -3.50 -20.01
N PHE A 57 11.46 -4.65 -19.92
CA PHE A 57 10.83 -5.97 -19.88
C PHE A 57 11.03 -6.58 -18.49
N ASN A 58 9.95 -6.93 -17.82
CA ASN A 58 10.02 -7.58 -16.52
C ASN A 58 8.80 -8.48 -16.31
N SER A 59 9.01 -9.66 -15.74
CA SER A 59 7.95 -10.63 -15.41
C SER A 59 7.03 -10.94 -16.60
N ASP A 60 7.63 -11.24 -17.77
CA ASP A 60 6.94 -11.52 -19.04
C ASP A 60 6.05 -10.39 -19.58
N GLN A 61 6.24 -9.18 -19.09
CA GLN A 61 5.51 -8.00 -19.54
C GLN A 61 6.44 -6.96 -20.14
N TYR A 62 6.10 -6.48 -21.32
CA TYR A 62 6.72 -5.32 -21.93
C TYR A 62 6.06 -4.06 -21.36
N GLN A 63 6.81 -3.26 -20.63
CA GLN A 63 6.31 -2.10 -19.89
C GLN A 63 6.80 -0.80 -20.53
N ILE A 64 5.86 0.08 -20.87
CA ILE A 64 6.12 1.39 -21.49
C ILE A 64 5.72 2.47 -20.49
N ILE A 65 6.67 3.29 -20.05
CA ILE A 65 6.45 4.37 -19.10
C ILE A 65 5.90 5.59 -19.86
N LEU A 66 4.66 5.98 -19.53
CA LEU A 66 3.99 7.13 -20.13
C LEU A 66 3.77 8.27 -19.13
N GLY A 67 3.69 7.95 -17.84
CA GLY A 67 3.41 8.90 -16.75
C GLY A 67 1.95 8.95 -16.34
N THR A 68 1.70 9.57 -15.17
CA THR A 68 0.36 9.73 -14.59
C THR A 68 -0.55 10.55 -15.50
N GLY A 69 -1.80 10.11 -15.67
CA GLY A 69 -2.82 10.79 -16.49
C GLY A 69 -2.70 10.56 -18.00
N VAL A 70 -1.51 10.27 -18.52
CA VAL A 70 -1.28 9.96 -19.94
C VAL A 70 -1.59 8.49 -20.23
N VAL A 71 -1.14 7.61 -19.35
CA VAL A 71 -1.27 6.15 -19.54
C VAL A 71 -2.71 5.68 -19.70
N ASN A 72 -3.65 6.24 -18.93
CA ASN A 72 -5.07 5.86 -18.99
C ASN A 72 -5.68 6.19 -20.36
N LYS A 73 -5.31 7.34 -20.92
CA LYS A 73 -5.80 7.80 -22.22
C LYS A 73 -5.21 6.99 -23.36
N VAL A 74 -3.90 6.75 -23.33
CA VAL A 74 -3.23 5.90 -24.32
C VAL A 74 -3.72 4.46 -24.26
N TYR A 75 -3.94 3.90 -23.06
CA TYR A 75 -4.52 2.56 -22.89
C TYR A 75 -5.92 2.45 -23.51
N ALA A 76 -6.79 3.45 -23.29
CA ALA A 76 -8.10 3.47 -23.89
C ALA A 76 -8.04 3.42 -25.42
N GLU A 77 -7.10 4.18 -26.01
CA GLU A 77 -6.90 4.15 -27.48
C GLU A 77 -6.31 2.82 -27.97
N VAL A 78 -5.38 2.21 -27.22
CA VAL A 78 -4.83 0.87 -27.54
C VAL A 78 -5.93 -0.18 -27.57
N VAL A 79 -6.87 -0.12 -26.64
CA VAL A 79 -8.05 -1.04 -26.62
C VAL A 79 -9.01 -0.71 -27.77
N ASN A 80 -9.27 0.56 -28.06
CA ASN A 80 -10.11 0.99 -29.18
C ASN A 80 -9.54 0.52 -30.53
N LEU A 81 -8.22 0.43 -30.67
CA LEU A 81 -7.53 -0.10 -31.85
C LEU A 81 -7.56 -1.65 -31.93
N GLY A 82 -8.28 -2.31 -31.03
CA GLY A 82 -8.57 -3.73 -31.07
C GLY A 82 -7.51 -4.62 -30.42
N VAL A 83 -6.70 -4.08 -29.49
CA VAL A 83 -5.88 -4.90 -28.60
C VAL A 83 -6.76 -5.33 -27.41
N THR A 84 -6.71 -6.60 -27.06
CA THR A 84 -7.51 -7.15 -25.96
C THR A 84 -7.12 -6.50 -24.63
N GLY A 85 -8.04 -5.73 -24.05
CA GLY A 85 -7.84 -5.15 -22.72
C GLY A 85 -8.00 -6.23 -21.65
N ALA A 86 -7.09 -6.26 -20.67
CA ALA A 86 -7.03 -7.30 -19.62
C ALA A 86 -8.23 -7.29 -18.64
N ALA A 87 -9.23 -6.45 -18.81
CA ALA A 87 -10.45 -6.45 -18.00
C ALA A 87 -11.31 -7.73 -18.18
N LYS A 88 -11.01 -8.59 -19.16
CA LYS A 88 -11.74 -9.84 -19.42
C LYS A 88 -10.89 -11.13 -19.31
N GLN A 89 -9.59 -11.07 -19.11
CA GLN A 89 -8.72 -12.27 -19.15
C GLN A 89 -7.91 -12.59 -17.88
N ASN A 90 -8.15 -11.92 -16.76
CA ASN A 90 -7.33 -12.13 -15.54
C ASN A 90 -7.61 -13.43 -14.77
N THR A 91 -8.29 -14.44 -15.35
CA THR A 91 -8.58 -15.66 -14.59
C THR A 91 -7.93 -16.94 -15.11
N GLU A 92 -7.45 -17.02 -16.35
CA GLU A 92 -7.00 -18.33 -16.87
C GLU A 92 -5.56 -18.41 -17.37
N GLU A 93 -4.93 -17.37 -17.90
CA GLU A 93 -3.59 -17.47 -18.50
C GLU A 93 -2.42 -17.14 -17.58
N THR A 94 -2.64 -16.43 -16.46
CA THR A 94 -1.60 -16.21 -15.44
C THR A 94 -1.29 -17.47 -14.59
N LYS A 95 -1.96 -18.59 -14.86
CA LYS A 95 -1.75 -19.87 -14.15
C LYS A 95 -0.58 -20.72 -14.70
N LYS A 96 0.10 -20.31 -15.75
CA LYS A 96 1.10 -21.16 -16.42
C LYS A 96 2.57 -20.75 -16.32
N VAL A 97 2.90 -19.66 -15.65
CA VAL A 97 4.32 -19.41 -15.32
C VAL A 97 4.57 -19.83 -13.88
N GLY A 98 5.30 -20.92 -13.74
CA GLY A 98 5.51 -21.66 -12.49
C GLY A 98 6.18 -20.86 -11.38
N GLU A 99 5.42 -20.09 -10.61
CA GLU A 99 5.86 -19.64 -9.30
C GLU A 99 5.75 -20.81 -8.30
N LYS A 100 6.85 -21.55 -8.14
CA LYS A 100 7.00 -22.64 -7.16
C LYS A 100 6.97 -22.16 -5.69
N ASN A 101 6.74 -20.86 -5.42
CA ASN A 101 6.83 -20.32 -4.07
C ASN A 101 5.47 -19.85 -3.57
N ASN A 102 4.80 -20.67 -2.76
CA ASN A 102 3.49 -20.38 -2.16
C ASN A 102 3.49 -19.09 -1.35
N PHE A 103 4.63 -18.67 -0.80
CA PHE A 103 4.80 -17.44 -0.04
C PHE A 103 4.68 -16.19 -0.93
N ARG A 104 5.31 -16.16 -2.10
CA ARG A 104 5.16 -15.05 -3.06
C ARG A 104 3.73 -14.91 -3.56
N LYS A 105 3.04 -16.03 -3.78
CA LYS A 105 1.63 -16.02 -4.18
C LYS A 105 0.72 -15.42 -3.09
N PHE A 106 0.98 -15.76 -1.84
CA PHE A 106 0.26 -15.20 -0.70
C PHE A 106 0.43 -13.68 -0.60
N ILE A 107 1.67 -13.18 -0.75
CA ILE A 107 1.98 -11.75 -0.72
C ILE A 107 1.28 -10.99 -1.85
N ARG A 108 1.29 -11.56 -3.06
CA ARG A 108 0.61 -10.95 -4.21
C ARG A 108 -0.88 -10.79 -3.96
N ILE A 109 -1.53 -11.79 -3.34
CA ILE A 109 -2.94 -11.70 -2.95
C ILE A 109 -3.18 -10.51 -2.01
N PHE A 110 -2.30 -10.32 -1.02
CA PHE A 110 -2.39 -9.16 -0.13
C PHE A 110 -2.28 -7.84 -0.90
N ALA A 111 -1.29 -7.70 -1.78
CA ALA A 111 -1.14 -6.51 -2.60
C ALA A 111 -2.39 -6.25 -3.45
N ASP A 112 -2.91 -7.28 -4.13
CA ASP A 112 -4.08 -7.18 -5.00
C ASP A 112 -5.36 -6.75 -4.23
N VAL A 113 -5.47 -7.13 -2.95
CA VAL A 113 -6.59 -6.74 -2.08
C VAL A 113 -6.41 -5.31 -1.57
N PHE A 114 -5.21 -4.92 -1.12
CA PHE A 114 -5.02 -3.64 -0.42
C PHE A 114 -4.76 -2.46 -1.37
N VAL A 115 -4.12 -2.66 -2.52
CA VAL A 115 -3.82 -1.57 -3.48
C VAL A 115 -5.06 -0.75 -3.89
N PRO A 116 -6.23 -1.35 -4.16
CA PRO A 116 -7.44 -0.56 -4.47
C PRO A 116 -7.96 0.29 -3.31
N ILE A 117 -7.64 -0.08 -2.06
CA ILE A 117 -8.10 0.60 -0.84
C ILE A 117 -7.14 1.74 -0.44
N MET A 118 -5.86 1.66 -0.84
CA MET A 118 -4.81 2.62 -0.48
C MET A 118 -5.18 4.09 -0.71
N PRO A 119 -5.82 4.50 -1.84
CA PRO A 119 -6.17 5.91 -2.03
C PRO A 119 -7.11 6.45 -0.95
N ALA A 120 -8.07 5.64 -0.49
CA ALA A 120 -8.99 6.03 0.58
C ALA A 120 -8.24 6.18 1.92
N MET A 121 -7.33 5.25 2.22
CA MET A 121 -6.51 5.30 3.44
C MET A 121 -5.58 6.51 3.46
N ILE A 122 -4.91 6.81 2.33
CA ILE A 122 -4.05 7.99 2.19
C ILE A 122 -4.84 9.28 2.40
N ALA A 123 -6.00 9.41 1.74
CA ALA A 123 -6.87 10.58 1.91
C ALA A 123 -7.29 10.76 3.38
N THR A 124 -7.70 9.68 4.03
CA THR A 124 -8.09 9.70 5.45
C THR A 124 -6.91 10.05 6.36
N GLY A 125 -5.70 9.53 6.07
CA GLY A 125 -4.48 9.90 6.78
C GLY A 125 -4.18 11.40 6.69
N LEU A 126 -4.32 12.00 5.51
CA LEU A 126 -4.16 13.45 5.33
C LEU A 126 -5.22 14.25 6.12
N PHE A 127 -6.48 13.79 6.13
CA PHE A 127 -7.53 14.40 6.96
C PHE A 127 -7.22 14.27 8.46
N LEU A 128 -6.66 13.15 8.92
CA LEU A 128 -6.20 13.00 10.31
C LEU A 128 -5.10 13.99 10.66
N GLY A 129 -4.14 14.21 9.76
CA GLY A 129 -3.13 15.25 9.93
C GLY A 129 -3.76 16.65 10.05
N LEU A 130 -4.73 16.96 9.19
CA LEU A 130 -5.46 18.23 9.26
C LEU A 130 -6.26 18.37 10.57
N LYS A 131 -6.97 17.31 10.99
CA LYS A 131 -7.65 17.28 12.30
C LYS A 131 -6.65 17.48 13.42
N GLY A 132 -5.48 16.82 13.37
CA GLY A 132 -4.40 17.00 14.35
C GLY A 132 -3.94 18.45 14.47
N ALA A 133 -3.81 19.16 13.36
CA ALA A 133 -3.50 20.59 13.35
C ALA A 133 -4.62 21.43 14.03
N LEU A 134 -5.88 21.11 13.75
CA LEU A 134 -7.04 21.82 14.33
C LEU A 134 -7.22 21.60 15.85
N ILE A 135 -6.69 20.52 16.41
CA ILE A 135 -6.75 20.23 17.85
C ILE A 135 -5.46 20.61 18.59
N ASN A 136 -4.50 21.25 17.91
CA ASN A 136 -3.22 21.64 18.48
C ASN A 136 -3.18 23.15 18.76
N ASP A 137 -3.28 23.55 20.03
CA ASP A 137 -3.26 24.96 20.43
C ASP A 137 -1.96 25.67 20.03
N SER A 138 -0.81 24.98 20.02
CA SER A 138 0.45 25.57 19.59
C SER A 138 0.45 25.91 18.09
N PHE A 139 -0.14 25.06 17.27
CA PHE A 139 -0.30 25.31 15.84
C PHE A 139 -1.32 26.41 15.57
N LEU A 140 -2.46 26.38 16.24
CA LEU A 140 -3.50 27.40 16.12
C LEU A 140 -3.04 28.76 16.64
N GLY A 141 -2.18 28.77 17.67
CA GLY A 141 -1.60 30.01 18.24
C GLY A 141 -0.78 30.81 17.23
N LEU A 142 -0.22 30.18 16.18
CA LEU A 142 0.44 30.88 15.06
C LEU A 142 -0.54 31.76 14.28
N PHE A 143 -1.84 31.48 14.35
CA PHE A 143 -2.92 32.23 13.69
C PHE A 143 -3.77 33.01 14.68
N ASN A 144 -3.33 33.16 15.95
CA ASN A 144 -4.09 33.74 17.05
C ASN A 144 -5.46 33.07 17.31
N LEU A 145 -5.53 31.74 17.05
CA LEU A 145 -6.69 30.89 17.29
C LEU A 145 -6.42 29.91 18.44
N GLN A 146 -7.49 29.41 19.04
CA GLN A 146 -7.47 28.36 20.06
C GLN A 146 -8.43 27.24 19.64
N VAL A 147 -8.24 26.01 20.14
CA VAL A 147 -9.14 24.87 19.89
C VAL A 147 -10.58 25.22 20.31
N SER A 148 -10.76 25.99 21.37
CA SER A 148 -12.07 26.51 21.85
C SER A 148 -12.81 27.40 20.85
N ASN A 149 -12.09 28.01 19.89
CA ASN A 149 -12.70 28.85 18.86
C ASN A 149 -13.32 28.02 17.72
N ILE A 150 -13.02 26.71 17.66
CA ILE A 150 -13.49 25.84 16.57
C ILE A 150 -14.90 25.35 16.89
N PRO A 151 -15.89 25.62 16.02
CA PRO A 151 -17.25 25.13 16.23
C PRO A 151 -17.31 23.61 16.34
N VAL A 152 -18.16 23.08 17.21
CA VAL A 152 -18.39 21.64 17.38
C VAL A 152 -18.80 20.98 16.06
N SER A 153 -19.56 21.67 15.21
CA SER A 153 -19.95 21.19 13.88
C SER A 153 -18.75 20.91 12.96
N VAL A 154 -17.71 21.75 13.03
CA VAL A 154 -16.45 21.55 12.28
C VAL A 154 -15.72 20.33 12.81
N MET A 155 -15.63 20.18 14.13
CA MET A 155 -15.00 19.00 14.74
C MET A 155 -15.75 17.72 14.41
N THR A 156 -17.09 17.74 14.43
CA THR A 156 -17.91 16.60 14.00
C THR A 156 -17.68 16.26 12.53
N PHE A 157 -17.64 17.28 11.66
CA PHE A 157 -17.35 17.08 10.24
C PHE A 157 -15.97 16.47 10.02
N MET A 158 -14.95 16.95 10.75
CA MET A 158 -13.60 16.38 10.69
C MET A 158 -13.58 14.93 11.21
N SER A 159 -14.34 14.60 12.27
CA SER A 159 -14.47 13.22 12.75
C SER A 159 -15.09 12.31 11.69
N VAL A 160 -16.12 12.75 10.99
CA VAL A 160 -16.70 11.97 9.86
C VAL A 160 -15.65 11.69 8.78
N LEU A 161 -14.86 12.70 8.39
CA LEU A 161 -13.81 12.53 7.37
C LEU A 161 -12.70 11.56 7.82
N THR A 162 -12.35 11.57 9.11
CA THR A 162 -11.18 10.84 9.62
C THR A 162 -11.51 9.43 10.14
N GLU A 163 -12.69 9.22 10.69
CA GLU A 163 -13.03 7.98 11.40
C GLU A 163 -13.78 6.98 10.50
N THR A 164 -14.56 7.47 9.53
CA THR A 164 -15.40 6.59 8.70
C THR A 164 -14.62 5.53 7.94
N THR A 165 -13.51 5.90 7.29
CA THR A 165 -12.72 4.94 6.50
C THR A 165 -12.17 3.81 7.37
N PHE A 166 -11.64 4.13 8.55
CA PHE A 166 -11.06 3.12 9.45
C PHE A 166 -12.14 2.27 10.12
N ALA A 167 -13.26 2.88 10.53
CA ALA A 167 -14.38 2.15 11.12
C ALA A 167 -14.96 1.10 10.15
N PHE A 168 -15.06 1.44 8.86
CA PHE A 168 -15.60 0.57 7.81
C PHE A 168 -14.54 -0.12 6.95
N LEU A 169 -13.25 -0.05 7.33
CA LEU A 169 -12.18 -0.67 6.58
C LEU A 169 -12.37 -2.18 6.36
N PRO A 170 -12.87 -2.99 7.32
CA PRO A 170 -13.20 -4.39 7.08
C PRO A 170 -14.19 -4.59 5.93
N ALA A 171 -15.13 -3.67 5.73
CA ALA A 171 -16.05 -3.74 4.61
C ALA A 171 -15.35 -3.51 3.26
N LEU A 172 -14.42 -2.56 3.20
CA LEU A 172 -13.59 -2.32 2.02
C LEU A 172 -12.67 -3.52 1.72
N VAL A 173 -12.12 -4.15 2.76
CA VAL A 173 -11.29 -5.35 2.63
C VAL A 173 -12.09 -6.53 2.09
N CYS A 174 -13.27 -6.82 2.66
CA CYS A 174 -14.16 -7.85 2.15
C CYS A 174 -14.57 -7.59 0.69
N TRP A 175 -14.94 -6.34 0.36
CA TRP A 175 -15.28 -5.93 -1.00
C TRP A 175 -14.15 -6.23 -1.98
N SER A 176 -12.94 -5.78 -1.67
CA SER A 176 -11.78 -5.98 -2.53
C SER A 176 -11.41 -7.46 -2.64
N THR A 177 -11.52 -8.21 -1.54
CA THR A 177 -11.22 -9.65 -1.51
C THR A 177 -12.19 -10.44 -2.39
N PHE A 178 -13.50 -10.19 -2.30
CA PHE A 178 -14.47 -10.82 -3.20
C PHE A 178 -14.16 -10.52 -4.66
N ARG A 179 -13.80 -9.28 -4.98
CA ARG A 179 -13.39 -8.87 -6.33
C ARG A 179 -12.16 -9.64 -6.81
N VAL A 180 -11.13 -9.76 -5.97
CA VAL A 180 -9.85 -10.43 -6.32
C VAL A 180 -10.05 -11.94 -6.51
N PHE A 181 -10.94 -12.54 -5.72
CA PHE A 181 -11.23 -13.98 -5.77
C PHE A 181 -12.39 -14.35 -6.71
N GLY A 182 -12.94 -13.38 -7.46
CA GLY A 182 -13.95 -13.61 -8.51
C GLY A 182 -15.38 -13.75 -8.00
N GLY A 183 -15.64 -13.47 -6.73
CA GLY A 183 -17.00 -13.36 -6.17
C GLY A 183 -17.65 -12.01 -6.47
N SER A 184 -18.90 -11.83 -6.06
CA SER A 184 -19.64 -10.57 -6.18
C SER A 184 -19.12 -9.52 -5.19
N PRO A 185 -18.54 -8.39 -5.65
CA PRO A 185 -18.05 -7.34 -4.73
C PRO A 185 -19.15 -6.75 -3.84
N ILE A 186 -20.41 -6.78 -4.31
CA ILE A 186 -21.58 -6.30 -3.53
C ILE A 186 -21.83 -7.21 -2.33
N LEU A 187 -21.74 -8.53 -2.50
CA LEU A 187 -21.85 -9.46 -1.36
C LEU A 187 -20.66 -9.30 -0.40
N GLY A 188 -19.47 -9.02 -0.94
CA GLY A 188 -18.29 -8.72 -0.13
C GLY A 188 -18.48 -7.50 0.76
N ILE A 189 -18.94 -6.37 0.21
CA ILE A 189 -19.16 -5.17 1.02
C ILE A 189 -20.25 -5.37 2.05
N LEU A 190 -21.36 -6.06 1.69
CA LEU A 190 -22.44 -6.35 2.63
C LEU A 190 -21.95 -7.23 3.79
N LEU A 191 -21.21 -8.30 3.50
CA LEU A 191 -20.62 -9.15 4.55
C LEU A 191 -19.73 -8.33 5.47
N GLY A 192 -18.84 -7.51 4.91
CA GLY A 192 -17.94 -6.67 5.70
C GLY A 192 -18.67 -5.62 6.55
N LEU A 193 -19.74 -5.01 6.03
CA LEU A 193 -20.61 -4.11 6.80
C LEU A 193 -21.31 -4.84 7.96
N MET A 194 -21.75 -6.08 7.75
CA MET A 194 -22.31 -6.91 8.81
C MET A 194 -21.27 -7.18 9.92
N LEU A 195 -20.00 -7.41 9.57
CA LEU A 195 -18.93 -7.65 10.54
C LEU A 195 -18.61 -6.42 11.41
N VAL A 196 -18.83 -5.20 10.88
CA VAL A 196 -18.61 -3.93 11.60
C VAL A 196 -19.91 -3.28 12.06
N SER A 197 -21.00 -4.03 12.08
CA SER A 197 -22.30 -3.50 12.53
C SER A 197 -22.20 -2.86 13.92
N PRO A 198 -22.75 -1.64 14.13
CA PRO A 198 -22.74 -0.99 15.42
C PRO A 198 -23.60 -1.73 16.47
N ALA A 199 -24.42 -2.67 16.04
CA ALA A 199 -25.17 -3.55 16.94
C ALA A 199 -24.27 -4.60 17.64
N LEU A 200 -23.04 -4.83 17.15
CA LEU A 200 -22.09 -5.76 17.73
C LEU A 200 -21.08 -5.01 18.60
N PRO A 201 -20.76 -5.52 19.83
CA PRO A 201 -19.71 -4.95 20.66
C PRO A 201 -18.35 -5.16 20.01
N ASN A 202 -17.47 -4.16 20.06
CA ASN A 202 -16.15 -4.21 19.43
C ASN A 202 -15.26 -5.27 20.09
N ALA A 203 -14.61 -6.12 19.29
CA ALA A 203 -13.75 -7.21 19.75
C ALA A 203 -12.58 -6.73 20.63
N TYR A 204 -11.96 -5.60 20.33
CA TYR A 204 -10.87 -5.02 21.13
C TYR A 204 -11.36 -4.52 22.49
N LEU A 205 -12.58 -3.94 22.55
CA LEU A 205 -13.17 -3.54 23.83
C LEU A 205 -13.55 -4.76 24.67
N VAL A 206 -14.12 -5.81 24.06
CA VAL A 206 -14.44 -7.06 24.77
C VAL A 206 -13.18 -7.75 25.28
N ALA A 207 -12.07 -7.68 24.54
CA ALA A 207 -10.79 -8.25 24.96
C ALA A 207 -10.10 -7.45 26.09
N ASN A 208 -10.50 -6.19 26.33
CA ASN A 208 -9.97 -5.37 27.41
C ASN A 208 -10.84 -5.52 28.67
N PRO A 209 -10.35 -6.15 29.78
CA PRO A 209 -11.12 -6.33 31.01
C PRO A 209 -11.62 -5.03 31.62
N ASP A 210 -10.86 -3.92 31.46
CA ASP A 210 -11.18 -2.63 32.05
C ASP A 210 -12.32 -1.89 31.33
N SER A 211 -12.69 -2.33 30.12
CA SER A 211 -13.76 -1.72 29.33
C SER A 211 -15.16 -2.01 29.86
N GLY A 212 -15.34 -3.09 30.61
CA GLY A 212 -16.64 -3.58 31.06
C GLY A 212 -17.57 -4.10 29.95
N VAL A 213 -17.13 -4.09 28.68
CA VAL A 213 -17.92 -4.53 27.53
C VAL A 213 -17.93 -6.05 27.45
N LYS A 214 -19.13 -6.64 27.33
CA LYS A 214 -19.31 -8.09 27.23
C LYS A 214 -19.73 -8.50 25.81
N PRO A 215 -19.33 -9.71 25.34
CA PRO A 215 -19.81 -10.23 24.08
C PRO A 215 -21.31 -10.53 24.11
N ILE A 216 -21.97 -10.48 22.97
CA ILE A 216 -23.35 -10.96 22.84
C ILE A 216 -23.31 -12.49 22.74
N MET A 217 -24.14 -13.16 23.55
CA MET A 217 -24.21 -14.64 23.58
C MET A 217 -25.30 -15.13 22.64
N LEU A 218 -24.93 -15.52 21.40
CA LEU A 218 -25.86 -16.12 20.44
C LEU A 218 -26.25 -17.54 20.95
N PHE A 219 -27.55 -17.80 21.01
CA PHE A 219 -28.12 -19.02 21.59
C PHE A 219 -27.68 -19.30 23.03
N GLY A 220 -27.16 -18.31 23.76
CA GLY A 220 -26.71 -18.44 25.15
C GLY A 220 -25.30 -19.03 25.33
N PHE A 221 -24.63 -19.50 24.28
CA PHE A 221 -23.32 -20.16 24.39
C PHE A 221 -22.27 -19.75 23.38
N ILE A 222 -22.63 -19.10 22.25
CA ILE A 222 -21.67 -18.63 21.25
C ILE A 222 -21.41 -17.14 21.47
N PRO A 223 -20.21 -16.72 21.91
CA PRO A 223 -19.87 -15.31 22.04
C PRO A 223 -19.67 -14.71 20.64
N ILE A 224 -20.44 -13.67 20.31
CA ILE A 224 -20.28 -12.91 19.07
C ILE A 224 -19.88 -11.47 19.37
N VAL A 225 -18.96 -10.97 18.56
CA VAL A 225 -18.40 -9.62 18.65
C VAL A 225 -18.29 -9.01 17.25
N GLY A 226 -18.22 -7.68 17.19
CA GLY A 226 -17.94 -6.96 15.95
C GLY A 226 -16.43 -6.79 15.72
N TYR A 227 -16.04 -6.81 14.47
CA TYR A 227 -14.65 -6.73 14.05
C TYR A 227 -14.31 -5.34 13.48
N GLN A 228 -14.82 -4.28 14.13
CA GLN A 228 -14.46 -2.91 13.79
C GLN A 228 -12.95 -2.71 14.00
N GLY A 229 -12.25 -2.29 12.95
CA GLY A 229 -10.79 -2.15 12.95
C GLY A 229 -9.98 -3.44 12.76
N SER A 230 -10.60 -4.64 12.84
CA SER A 230 -9.94 -5.92 12.61
C SER A 230 -9.94 -6.28 11.13
N ILE A 231 -8.76 -6.40 10.54
CA ILE A 231 -8.60 -6.61 9.09
C ILE A 231 -8.50 -8.08 8.72
N LEU A 232 -7.76 -8.86 9.51
CA LEU A 232 -7.46 -10.25 9.20
C LEU A 232 -8.74 -11.12 9.18
N PRO A 233 -9.67 -11.00 10.14
CA PRO A 233 -10.96 -11.66 10.07
C PRO A 233 -11.73 -11.31 8.79
N ALA A 234 -11.76 -10.04 8.40
CA ALA A 234 -12.46 -9.56 7.20
C ALA A 234 -11.84 -10.09 5.90
N LEU A 235 -10.50 -10.14 5.81
CA LEU A 235 -9.79 -10.69 4.69
C LEU A 235 -10.12 -12.19 4.50
N ILE A 236 -10.03 -12.96 5.58
CA ILE A 236 -10.30 -14.41 5.54
C ILE A 236 -11.78 -14.68 5.26
N ALA A 237 -12.69 -13.90 5.87
CA ALA A 237 -14.11 -13.97 5.56
C ALA A 237 -14.38 -13.68 4.07
N GLY A 238 -13.69 -12.69 3.49
CA GLY A 238 -13.77 -12.37 2.07
C GLY A 238 -13.26 -13.51 1.17
N ILE A 239 -12.13 -14.14 1.51
CA ILE A 239 -11.56 -15.28 0.75
C ILE A 239 -12.52 -16.48 0.78
N ILE A 240 -13.01 -16.83 1.95
CA ILE A 240 -13.91 -17.98 2.13
C ILE A 240 -15.27 -17.66 1.50
N GLY A 241 -15.80 -16.46 1.72
CA GLY A 241 -17.10 -16.01 1.23
C GLY A 241 -17.18 -16.00 -0.30
N SER A 242 -16.15 -15.52 -0.97
CA SER A 242 -16.09 -15.58 -2.44
C SER A 242 -16.13 -17.02 -2.96
N LYS A 243 -15.43 -17.95 -2.29
CA LYS A 243 -15.44 -19.38 -2.66
C LYS A 243 -16.82 -20.03 -2.37
N VAL A 244 -17.44 -19.69 -1.25
CA VAL A 244 -18.79 -20.16 -0.89
C VAL A 244 -19.79 -19.70 -1.96
N GLU A 245 -19.79 -18.41 -2.31
CA GLU A 245 -20.64 -17.88 -3.37
C GLU A 245 -20.43 -18.62 -4.69
N LEU A 246 -19.19 -18.74 -5.15
CA LEU A 246 -18.88 -19.40 -6.43
C LEU A 246 -19.28 -20.87 -6.45
N ASN A 247 -19.21 -21.57 -5.31
CA ASN A 247 -19.64 -22.96 -5.22
C ASN A 247 -21.18 -23.08 -5.17
N LEU A 248 -21.85 -22.19 -4.46
CA LEU A 248 -23.32 -22.15 -4.45
C LEU A 248 -23.89 -21.92 -5.85
N ARG A 249 -23.30 -21.00 -6.64
CA ARG A 249 -23.70 -20.77 -8.05
C ARG A 249 -23.57 -21.98 -8.95
N LYS A 250 -22.75 -22.97 -8.61
CA LYS A 250 -22.62 -24.23 -9.38
C LYS A 250 -23.72 -25.24 -9.06
N VAL A 251 -24.30 -25.14 -7.86
CA VAL A 251 -25.29 -26.12 -7.33
C VAL A 251 -26.71 -25.59 -7.43
N ILE A 252 -26.89 -24.28 -7.27
CA ILE A 252 -28.22 -23.65 -7.28
C ILE A 252 -28.71 -23.53 -8.71
N PRO A 253 -29.96 -23.96 -9.01
CA PRO A 253 -30.57 -23.80 -10.34
C PRO A 253 -30.67 -22.32 -10.75
N ASN A 254 -30.41 -22.01 -12.03
CA ASN A 254 -30.36 -20.63 -12.56
C ASN A 254 -31.67 -19.83 -12.30
N ILE A 255 -32.81 -20.51 -12.18
CA ILE A 255 -34.11 -19.86 -11.95
C ILE A 255 -34.16 -19.14 -10.60
N ILE A 256 -33.50 -19.69 -9.57
CA ILE A 256 -33.53 -19.15 -8.22
C ILE A 256 -32.12 -18.59 -7.78
N ASP A 257 -31.08 -18.66 -8.64
CA ASP A 257 -29.71 -18.27 -8.32
C ASP A 257 -29.62 -16.83 -7.81
N ILE A 258 -30.30 -15.91 -8.47
CA ILE A 258 -30.28 -14.48 -8.13
C ILE A 258 -30.80 -14.20 -6.71
N LEU A 259 -31.65 -15.05 -6.17
CA LEU A 259 -32.24 -14.93 -4.84
C LEU A 259 -31.50 -15.81 -3.81
N ALA A 260 -31.34 -17.09 -4.15
CA ALA A 260 -30.83 -18.09 -3.20
C ALA A 260 -29.34 -17.97 -2.94
N THR A 261 -28.52 -17.69 -3.95
CA THR A 261 -27.08 -17.59 -3.78
C THR A 261 -26.66 -16.45 -2.87
N PRO A 262 -27.10 -15.18 -3.07
CA PRO A 262 -26.78 -14.09 -2.15
C PRO A 262 -27.26 -14.35 -0.72
N PHE A 263 -28.48 -14.82 -0.57
CA PHE A 263 -29.09 -15.11 0.74
C PHE A 263 -28.27 -16.16 1.50
N LEU A 264 -28.00 -17.30 0.88
CA LEU A 264 -27.26 -18.39 1.52
C LEU A 264 -25.81 -18.02 1.77
N THR A 265 -25.17 -17.30 0.83
CA THR A 265 -23.78 -16.83 1.00
C THR A 265 -23.66 -15.94 2.22
N LEU A 266 -24.52 -14.92 2.36
CA LEU A 266 -24.47 -13.99 3.48
C LEU A 266 -24.83 -14.68 4.80
N LEU A 267 -25.87 -15.53 4.82
CA LEU A 267 -26.27 -16.26 6.03
C LEU A 267 -25.15 -17.19 6.53
N ILE A 268 -24.62 -18.04 5.64
CA ILE A 268 -23.54 -18.98 5.99
C ILE A 268 -22.31 -18.20 6.44
N MET A 269 -21.93 -17.16 5.68
CA MET A 269 -20.72 -16.43 5.98
C MET A 269 -20.82 -15.57 7.22
N LEU A 270 -21.97 -15.00 7.53
CA LEU A 270 -22.15 -14.25 8.78
C LEU A 270 -21.99 -15.16 9.99
N ILE A 271 -22.65 -16.31 9.99
CA ILE A 271 -22.51 -17.29 11.08
C ILE A 271 -21.07 -17.77 11.20
N LEU A 272 -20.45 -18.19 10.09
CA LEU A 272 -19.09 -18.70 10.08
C LEU A 272 -18.07 -17.61 10.51
N SER A 273 -18.29 -16.38 10.05
CA SER A 273 -17.37 -15.27 10.38
C SER A 273 -17.46 -14.85 11.83
N LEU A 274 -18.67 -14.75 12.40
CA LEU A 274 -18.83 -14.32 13.79
C LEU A 274 -18.47 -15.44 14.79
N ALA A 275 -18.78 -16.70 14.48
CA ALA A 275 -18.60 -17.81 15.42
C ALA A 275 -17.22 -18.50 15.31
N VAL A 276 -16.57 -18.48 14.15
CA VAL A 276 -15.34 -19.26 13.90
C VAL A 276 -14.19 -18.40 13.37
N ILE A 277 -14.37 -17.80 12.20
CA ILE A 277 -13.29 -17.07 11.52
C ILE A 277 -12.81 -15.89 12.37
N GLY A 278 -13.76 -15.08 12.84
CA GLY A 278 -13.47 -13.89 13.62
C GLY A 278 -12.68 -14.16 14.88
N PRO A 279 -13.15 -15.02 15.80
CA PRO A 279 -12.42 -15.35 17.02
C PRO A 279 -11.01 -15.89 16.75
N ILE A 280 -10.86 -16.83 15.80
CA ILE A 280 -9.56 -17.44 15.49
C ILE A 280 -8.59 -16.39 14.95
N PHE A 281 -8.98 -15.63 13.93
CA PHE A 281 -8.09 -14.70 13.29
C PHE A 281 -7.87 -13.41 14.07
N HIS A 282 -8.80 -13.03 14.95
CA HIS A 282 -8.56 -11.96 15.92
C HIS A 282 -7.48 -12.35 16.95
N ILE A 283 -7.46 -13.62 17.42
CA ILE A 283 -6.36 -14.11 18.27
C ILE A 283 -5.02 -14.07 17.54
N VAL A 284 -4.98 -14.50 16.27
CA VAL A 284 -3.75 -14.38 15.44
C VAL A 284 -3.30 -12.93 15.31
N GLU A 285 -4.24 -12.01 15.08
CA GLU A 285 -3.99 -10.58 15.00
C GLU A 285 -3.39 -10.05 16.32
N GLN A 286 -3.94 -10.45 17.47
CA GLN A 286 -3.38 -10.09 18.77
C GLN A 286 -1.96 -10.64 18.99
N TRP A 287 -1.67 -11.86 18.56
CA TRP A 287 -0.31 -12.41 18.65
C TRP A 287 0.70 -11.63 17.79
N ILE A 288 0.29 -11.20 16.59
CA ILE A 288 1.10 -10.32 15.74
C ILE A 288 1.38 -9.00 16.46
N LEU A 289 0.36 -8.38 17.08
CA LEU A 289 0.52 -7.14 17.84
C LEU A 289 1.46 -7.32 19.04
N ILE A 290 1.35 -8.42 19.78
CA ILE A 290 2.24 -8.75 20.90
C ILE A 290 3.70 -8.89 20.41
N ALA A 291 3.92 -9.62 19.33
CA ALA A 291 5.27 -9.82 18.78
C ALA A 291 5.91 -8.51 18.33
N ILE A 292 5.12 -7.63 17.70
CA ILE A 292 5.60 -6.31 17.27
C ILE A 292 5.86 -5.41 18.48
N ASN A 293 4.93 -5.33 19.42
CA ASN A 293 5.13 -4.55 20.65
C ASN A 293 6.35 -5.03 21.43
N PHE A 294 6.57 -6.34 21.50
CA PHE A 294 7.79 -6.91 22.07
C PHE A 294 9.04 -6.44 21.31
N SER A 295 9.02 -6.54 19.98
CA SER A 295 10.13 -6.03 19.15
C SER A 295 10.39 -4.54 19.39
N LEU A 296 9.33 -3.73 19.43
CA LEU A 296 9.43 -2.29 19.69
C LEU A 296 9.85 -1.95 21.13
N SER A 297 9.63 -2.85 22.10
CA SER A 297 10.03 -2.67 23.50
C SER A 297 11.48 -3.04 23.80
N LEU A 298 12.20 -3.61 22.81
CA LEU A 298 13.61 -3.92 22.97
C LEU A 298 14.40 -2.69 23.44
N PRO A 299 15.33 -2.85 24.41
CA PRO A 299 16.05 -1.73 24.99
C PRO A 299 16.86 -0.95 23.94
N PHE A 300 17.19 0.29 24.25
CA PHE A 300 18.04 1.16 23.43
C PHE A 300 17.51 1.41 21.99
N GLY A 301 16.23 1.17 21.73
CA GLY A 301 15.62 1.38 20.40
C GLY A 301 16.01 0.31 19.36
N ILE A 302 16.58 -0.82 19.78
CA ILE A 302 17.03 -1.91 18.89
C ILE A 302 15.92 -2.37 17.95
N GLY A 303 14.68 -2.47 18.42
CA GLY A 303 13.54 -2.83 17.58
C GLY A 303 13.33 -1.84 16.42
N GLY A 304 13.52 -0.55 16.70
CA GLY A 304 13.50 0.49 15.65
C GLY A 304 14.60 0.31 14.61
N PHE A 305 15.81 -0.07 15.06
CA PHE A 305 16.90 -0.40 14.13
C PHE A 305 16.56 -1.59 13.25
N ILE A 306 16.11 -2.70 13.85
CA ILE A 306 15.80 -3.94 13.11
C ILE A 306 14.72 -3.69 12.07
N ILE A 307 13.62 -3.03 12.46
CA ILE A 307 12.51 -2.76 11.57
C ILE A 307 12.93 -1.74 10.50
N GLY A 308 13.53 -0.60 10.87
CA GLY A 308 13.95 0.44 9.93
C GLY A 308 14.95 -0.08 8.89
N PHE A 309 15.94 -0.88 9.32
CA PHE A 309 16.87 -1.54 8.42
C PHE A 309 16.18 -2.57 7.51
N GLY A 310 15.32 -3.39 8.08
CA GLY A 310 14.68 -4.51 7.39
C GLY A 310 13.64 -4.09 6.35
N ILE A 311 12.94 -2.97 6.56
CA ILE A 311 11.86 -2.50 5.69
C ILE A 311 12.31 -2.35 4.23
N ILE A 312 13.49 -1.81 3.96
CA ILE A 312 13.97 -1.60 2.59
C ILE A 312 14.11 -2.95 1.85
N PHE A 313 14.57 -3.99 2.54
CA PHE A 313 14.63 -5.35 1.97
C PHE A 313 13.24 -5.95 1.81
N ILE A 314 12.33 -5.69 2.75
CA ILE A 314 10.93 -6.12 2.68
C ILE A 314 10.24 -5.48 1.47
N VAL A 315 10.51 -4.21 1.16
CA VAL A 315 9.99 -3.54 -0.05
C VAL A 315 10.45 -4.24 -1.32
N VAL A 316 11.72 -4.65 -1.39
CA VAL A 316 12.25 -5.37 -2.57
C VAL A 316 11.53 -6.69 -2.81
N THR A 317 11.11 -7.37 -1.76
CA THR A 317 10.34 -8.62 -1.88
C THR A 317 8.86 -8.40 -2.22
N GLY A 318 8.37 -7.16 -2.15
CA GLY A 318 6.95 -6.83 -2.35
C GLY A 318 6.05 -7.13 -1.15
N VAL A 319 6.62 -7.63 -0.04
CA VAL A 319 5.89 -8.03 1.18
C VAL A 319 5.46 -6.84 2.03
N HIS A 320 6.03 -5.65 1.79
CA HIS A 320 5.81 -4.46 2.61
C HIS A 320 4.33 -4.06 2.79
N HIS A 321 3.45 -4.48 1.88
CA HIS A 321 2.00 -4.26 2.03
C HIS A 321 1.40 -4.92 3.30
N ILE A 322 2.06 -5.94 3.86
CA ILE A 322 1.67 -6.53 5.15
C ILE A 322 1.83 -5.50 6.29
N MET A 323 2.75 -4.55 6.17
CA MET A 323 2.92 -3.51 7.18
C MET A 323 1.66 -2.67 7.37
N ASN A 324 0.87 -2.45 6.31
CA ASN A 324 -0.40 -1.74 6.42
C ASN A 324 -1.39 -2.46 7.36
N LEU A 325 -1.45 -3.80 7.28
CA LEU A 325 -2.28 -4.60 8.21
C LEU A 325 -1.86 -4.35 9.66
N ILE A 326 -0.55 -4.39 9.90
CA ILE A 326 0.03 -4.21 11.23
C ILE A 326 -0.23 -2.80 11.75
N GLU A 327 0.00 -1.76 10.92
CA GLU A 327 -0.24 -0.37 11.28
C GLU A 327 -1.70 -0.12 11.65
N ILE A 328 -2.66 -0.68 10.90
CA ILE A 328 -4.09 -0.50 11.14
C ILE A 328 -4.51 -1.25 12.40
N SER A 329 -4.01 -2.46 12.61
CA SER A 329 -4.29 -3.23 13.83
C SER A 329 -3.74 -2.53 15.08
N LEU A 330 -2.55 -1.91 14.99
CA LEU A 330 -1.98 -1.10 16.07
C LEU A 330 -2.84 0.13 16.34
N LEU A 331 -3.27 0.85 15.31
CA LEU A 331 -4.14 2.03 15.44
C LEU A 331 -5.47 1.67 16.10
N ALA A 332 -6.07 0.54 15.71
CA ALA A 332 -7.32 0.07 16.31
C ALA A 332 -7.16 -0.31 17.80
N ALA A 333 -6.01 -0.88 18.15
CA ALA A 333 -5.73 -1.33 19.53
C ALA A 333 -5.24 -0.21 20.46
N THR A 334 -4.47 0.77 19.94
CA THR A 334 -3.73 1.74 20.77
C THR A 334 -3.95 3.20 20.40
N THR A 335 -4.71 3.49 19.33
CA THR A 335 -4.92 4.81 18.74
C THR A 335 -3.68 5.47 18.13
N PHE A 336 -2.50 4.89 18.30
CA PHE A 336 -1.23 5.37 17.77
C PHE A 336 -0.50 4.31 16.96
N ASN A 337 0.35 4.77 16.04
CA ASN A 337 1.11 3.92 15.12
C ASN A 337 2.62 4.15 15.28
N PRO A 338 3.32 3.33 16.06
CA PRO A 338 4.77 3.41 16.24
C PRO A 338 5.56 2.84 15.06
N ILE A 339 4.91 2.18 14.08
CA ILE A 339 5.56 1.62 12.88
C ILE A 339 5.73 2.68 11.80
N ASN A 340 4.78 3.61 11.66
CA ASN A 340 4.81 4.66 10.64
C ASN A 340 6.11 5.47 10.60
N PRO A 341 6.70 5.93 11.72
CA PRO A 341 7.99 6.64 11.68
C PRO A 341 9.11 5.75 11.13
N LEU A 342 9.06 4.42 11.33
CA LEU A 342 10.06 3.48 10.83
C LEU A 342 9.92 3.28 9.31
N LEU A 343 8.69 3.24 8.79
CA LEU A 343 8.43 3.25 7.35
C LEU A 343 8.87 4.56 6.71
N SER A 344 8.61 5.68 7.39
CA SER A 344 8.98 7.01 6.91
C SER A 344 10.48 7.19 6.78
N VAL A 345 11.28 6.77 7.77
CA VAL A 345 12.76 6.85 7.67
C VAL A 345 13.29 5.94 6.57
N ALA A 346 12.69 4.78 6.33
CA ALA A 346 13.08 3.90 5.22
C ALA A 346 12.83 4.55 3.85
N ASN A 347 11.68 5.21 3.68
CA ASN A 347 11.33 5.91 2.45
C ASN A 347 12.24 7.12 2.20
N LEU A 348 12.50 7.91 3.25
CA LEU A 348 13.42 9.05 3.18
C LEU A 348 14.85 8.61 2.88
N ALA A 349 15.31 7.52 3.51
CA ALA A 349 16.63 6.96 3.28
C ALA A 349 16.80 6.42 1.85
N ALA A 350 15.79 5.71 1.33
CA ALA A 350 15.81 5.20 -0.04
C ALA A 350 15.87 6.35 -1.06
N GLY A 351 15.12 7.44 -0.84
CA GLY A 351 15.16 8.64 -1.66
C GLY A 351 16.51 9.37 -1.59
N ALA A 352 17.09 9.50 -0.40
CA ALA A 352 18.38 10.15 -0.20
C ALA A 352 19.54 9.37 -0.83
N ALA A 353 19.52 8.03 -0.73
CA ALA A 353 20.47 7.17 -1.43
C ALA A 353 20.33 7.32 -2.96
N CYS A 354 19.10 7.36 -3.47
CA CYS A 354 18.82 7.62 -4.88
C CYS A 354 19.36 8.99 -5.32
N LEU A 355 19.17 10.05 -4.51
CA LEU A 355 19.69 11.39 -4.80
C LEU A 355 21.22 11.41 -4.88
N ALA A 356 21.91 10.76 -3.94
CA ALA A 356 23.36 10.67 -3.95
C ALA A 356 23.90 10.02 -5.23
N VAL A 357 23.30 8.90 -5.65
CA VAL A 357 23.62 8.25 -6.92
C VAL A 357 23.33 9.19 -8.11
N THR A 358 22.18 9.84 -8.11
CA THR A 358 21.73 10.75 -9.18
C THR A 358 22.68 11.93 -9.40
N LEU A 359 23.17 12.51 -8.31
CA LEU A 359 24.11 13.63 -8.39
C LEU A 359 25.52 13.19 -8.80
N LYS A 360 25.96 12.00 -8.35
CA LYS A 360 27.32 11.53 -8.59
C LYS A 360 27.50 10.80 -9.92
N THR A 361 26.46 10.21 -10.48
CA THR A 361 26.53 9.43 -11.73
C THR A 361 26.91 10.30 -12.94
N ARG A 362 27.61 9.70 -13.90
CA ARG A 362 27.88 10.32 -15.22
C ARG A 362 26.81 9.96 -16.27
N ARG A 363 25.99 8.94 -16.02
CA ARG A 363 24.94 8.48 -16.94
C ARG A 363 23.78 9.48 -17.01
N LYS A 364 23.54 10.04 -18.20
CA LYS A 364 22.43 11.00 -18.46
C LYS A 364 21.06 10.34 -18.22
N SER A 365 20.92 9.08 -18.62
CA SER A 365 19.69 8.28 -18.43
C SER A 365 19.33 8.11 -16.94
N VAL A 366 20.32 7.88 -16.09
CA VAL A 366 20.15 7.76 -14.63
C VAL A 366 19.78 9.10 -14.01
N LYS A 367 20.44 10.20 -14.41
CA LYS A 367 20.12 11.55 -13.93
C LYS A 367 18.68 11.95 -14.26
N ALA A 368 18.24 11.65 -15.49
CA ALA A 368 16.88 12.00 -15.94
C ALA A 368 15.77 11.33 -15.09
N MET A 369 16.00 10.08 -14.64
CA MET A 369 15.05 9.35 -13.79
C MET A 369 15.22 9.65 -12.30
N GLY A 370 16.45 9.92 -11.86
CA GLY A 370 16.81 9.90 -10.45
C GLY A 370 16.13 11.00 -9.63
N TYR A 371 16.01 12.22 -10.16
CA TYR A 371 15.31 13.30 -9.45
C TYR A 371 13.83 12.99 -9.21
N GLY A 372 13.13 12.45 -10.23
CA GLY A 372 11.75 12.06 -10.11
C GLY A 372 11.56 10.87 -9.15
N ALA A 373 12.49 9.92 -9.19
CA ALA A 373 12.49 8.77 -8.29
C ALA A 373 12.77 9.17 -6.82
N THR A 374 13.69 10.11 -6.59
CA THR A 374 13.95 10.69 -5.26
C THR A 374 12.71 11.36 -4.69
N LEU A 375 12.09 12.25 -5.48
CA LEU A 375 10.88 12.95 -5.04
C LEU A 375 9.74 11.96 -4.76
N SER A 376 9.57 10.96 -5.61
CA SER A 376 8.57 9.90 -5.42
C SER A 376 8.78 9.16 -4.08
N ALA A 377 10.04 8.80 -3.76
CA ALA A 377 10.35 8.12 -2.50
C ALA A 377 10.07 9.02 -1.28
N TRP A 378 10.42 10.30 -1.34
CA TRP A 378 10.14 11.26 -0.27
C TRP A 378 8.65 11.56 -0.09
N LEU A 379 7.84 11.31 -1.12
CA LEU A 379 6.37 11.35 -1.06
C LEU A 379 5.73 10.01 -0.70
N GLY A 380 6.54 8.99 -0.35
CA GLY A 380 6.06 7.71 0.15
C GLY A 380 6.01 6.57 -0.89
N ILE A 381 6.47 6.78 -2.13
CA ILE A 381 6.46 5.78 -3.20
C ILE A 381 7.91 5.43 -3.57
N THR A 382 8.46 4.38 -2.98
CA THR A 382 9.90 4.07 -3.05
C THR A 382 10.33 3.20 -4.22
N GLU A 383 9.40 2.54 -4.90
CA GLU A 383 9.70 1.59 -5.98
C GLU A 383 10.55 2.21 -7.11
N PRO A 384 10.30 3.43 -7.59
CA PRO A 384 11.15 4.04 -8.61
C PRO A 384 12.59 4.28 -8.12
N ALA A 385 12.78 4.66 -6.86
CA ALA A 385 14.10 4.87 -6.27
C ALA A 385 14.84 3.55 -6.06
N ILE A 386 14.17 2.56 -5.47
CA ILE A 386 14.79 1.26 -5.15
C ILE A 386 15.11 0.50 -6.43
N PHE A 387 14.10 0.22 -7.28
CA PHE A 387 14.27 -0.62 -8.47
C PHE A 387 14.91 0.13 -9.64
N GLY A 388 14.64 1.43 -9.78
CA GLY A 388 15.18 2.23 -10.87
C GLY A 388 16.63 2.64 -10.68
N ILE A 389 17.06 2.86 -9.43
CA ILE A 389 18.37 3.42 -9.11
C ILE A 389 19.14 2.56 -8.09
N ASN A 390 18.60 2.33 -6.88
CA ASN A 390 19.38 1.85 -5.75
C ASN A 390 19.89 0.40 -5.90
N ILE A 391 19.22 -0.43 -6.73
CA ILE A 391 19.64 -1.81 -7.00
C ILE A 391 20.00 -2.07 -8.46
N ARG A 392 19.89 -1.07 -9.34
CA ARG A 392 20.04 -1.25 -10.80
C ARG A 392 21.42 -1.76 -11.21
N TYR A 393 22.50 -1.22 -10.63
CA TYR A 393 23.89 -1.59 -10.91
C TYR A 393 24.63 -2.07 -9.65
N GLY A 394 23.90 -2.67 -8.72
CA GLY A 394 24.43 -3.21 -7.49
C GLY A 394 23.64 -2.75 -6.26
N ILE A 395 23.77 -3.48 -5.17
CA ILE A 395 22.94 -3.29 -3.98
C ILE A 395 23.52 -2.26 -2.98
N LYS A 396 24.71 -1.71 -3.24
CA LYS A 396 25.39 -0.81 -2.29
C LYS A 396 24.57 0.42 -1.90
N PRO A 397 23.90 1.16 -2.83
CA PRO A 397 23.09 2.32 -2.45
C PRO A 397 21.93 1.92 -1.53
N MET A 398 21.29 0.78 -1.83
CA MET A 398 20.19 0.25 -1.02
C MET A 398 20.67 -0.12 0.39
N VAL A 399 21.84 -0.76 0.53
CA VAL A 399 22.41 -1.14 1.84
C VAL A 399 22.76 0.10 2.66
N CYS A 400 23.36 1.14 2.04
CA CYS A 400 23.63 2.41 2.71
C CYS A 400 22.35 3.07 3.22
N GLY A 401 21.29 3.07 2.40
CA GLY A 401 19.96 3.53 2.80
C GLY A 401 19.39 2.72 3.96
N ALA A 402 19.51 1.39 3.91
CA ALA A 402 19.04 0.50 4.97
C ALA A 402 19.76 0.75 6.31
N ILE A 403 21.07 0.93 6.28
CA ILE A 403 21.86 1.27 7.49
C ILE A 403 21.37 2.60 8.06
N ALA A 404 21.21 3.62 7.22
CA ALA A 404 20.70 4.93 7.65
C ALA A 404 19.31 4.82 8.27
N ALA A 405 18.39 4.09 7.61
CA ALA A 405 17.04 3.85 8.13
C ALA A 405 17.05 3.06 9.45
N GLY A 406 17.95 2.09 9.61
CA GLY A 406 18.14 1.37 10.87
C GLY A 406 18.58 2.29 12.01
N VAL A 407 19.63 3.07 11.79
CA VAL A 407 20.15 4.02 12.80
C VAL A 407 19.10 5.06 13.19
N THR A 408 18.40 5.63 12.21
CA THR A 408 17.39 6.66 12.48
C THR A 408 16.08 6.06 12.98
N GLY A 409 15.78 4.82 12.63
CA GLY A 409 14.69 4.05 13.24
C GLY A 409 14.94 3.78 14.73
N LEU A 410 16.19 3.49 15.12
CA LEU A 410 16.59 3.41 16.53
C LEU A 410 16.31 4.74 17.25
N ILE A 411 16.75 5.87 16.66
CA ILE A 411 16.52 7.21 17.23
C ILE A 411 15.02 7.51 17.33
N ALA A 412 14.26 7.21 16.28
CA ALA A 412 12.80 7.38 16.28
C ALA A 412 12.13 6.62 17.42
N ARG A 413 12.62 5.41 17.70
CA ARG A 413 12.11 4.60 18.83
C ARG A 413 12.53 5.13 20.18
N LEU A 414 13.77 5.63 20.34
CA LEU A 414 14.22 6.29 21.58
C LEU A 414 13.39 7.53 21.90
N LEU A 415 13.00 8.30 20.88
CA LEU A 415 12.11 9.45 21.01
C LEU A 415 10.64 9.06 21.15
N ASN A 416 10.31 7.77 21.11
CA ASN A 416 8.96 7.24 21.17
C ASN A 416 8.01 7.91 20.16
N LEU A 417 8.48 8.09 18.92
CA LEU A 417 7.66 8.71 17.86
C LEU A 417 6.51 7.78 17.47
N GLN A 418 5.32 8.38 17.35
CA GLN A 418 4.09 7.67 17.03
C GLN A 418 3.22 8.55 16.12
N ALA A 419 2.72 7.97 15.03
CA ALA A 419 1.79 8.63 14.12
C ALA A 419 0.33 8.44 14.56
N THR A 420 -0.56 9.32 14.12
CA THR A 420 -2.01 9.21 14.36
C THR A 420 -2.76 8.44 13.29
N ALA A 421 -2.07 8.04 12.21
CA ALA A 421 -2.66 7.28 11.10
C ALA A 421 -1.62 6.38 10.43
N ASN A 422 -2.03 5.74 9.34
CA ASN A 422 -1.17 4.98 8.43
C ASN A 422 -1.29 5.49 6.97
N GLY A 423 -0.51 4.90 6.07
CA GLY A 423 -0.59 5.13 4.63
C GLY A 423 0.08 6.41 4.13
N VAL A 424 0.46 7.33 5.01
CA VAL A 424 1.19 8.56 4.68
C VAL A 424 2.55 8.52 5.35
N THR A 425 3.62 8.61 4.55
CA THR A 425 5.01 8.50 5.02
C THR A 425 5.88 9.55 4.34
N GLY A 426 7.14 9.62 4.72
CA GLY A 426 8.08 10.59 4.15
C GLY A 426 7.74 12.03 4.52
N ILE A 427 7.89 12.97 3.58
CA ILE A 427 7.64 14.40 3.85
C ILE A 427 6.19 14.67 4.26
N PRO A 428 5.16 14.17 3.53
CA PRO A 428 3.77 14.36 3.95
C PRO A 428 3.43 13.70 5.29
N GLY A 429 4.19 12.66 5.67
CA GLY A 429 4.05 11.97 6.95
C GLY A 429 4.17 12.89 8.17
N ALA A 430 4.89 14.02 8.06
CA ALA A 430 4.98 15.02 9.14
C ALA A 430 3.62 15.50 9.67
N LEU A 431 2.59 15.49 8.81
CA LEU A 431 1.22 15.87 9.19
C LEU A 431 0.63 14.96 10.28
N LEU A 432 1.09 13.72 10.38
CA LEU A 432 0.59 12.73 11.35
C LEU A 432 1.16 12.95 12.76
N TYR A 433 2.08 13.90 12.93
CA TYR A 433 2.76 14.20 14.20
C TYR A 433 2.42 15.59 14.72
N ILE A 434 1.59 16.39 14.03
CA ILE A 434 1.23 17.76 14.42
C ILE A 434 0.45 17.80 15.74
N TYR A 435 -0.19 16.71 16.14
CA TYR A 435 -0.96 16.60 17.37
C TYR A 435 -0.14 16.90 18.65
N ASP A 436 1.19 16.77 18.60
CA ASP A 436 2.10 17.10 19.70
C ASP A 436 3.38 17.73 19.14
N GLY A 437 3.77 18.90 19.67
CA GLY A 437 4.94 19.64 19.22
C GLY A 437 6.26 18.85 19.38
N LYS A 438 6.39 17.99 20.41
CA LYS A 438 7.59 17.15 20.60
C LYS A 438 7.63 16.05 19.55
N GLN A 439 6.48 15.47 19.21
CA GLN A 439 6.37 14.46 18.18
C GLN A 439 6.73 15.02 16.80
N LEU A 440 6.21 16.21 16.46
CA LEU A 440 6.52 16.87 15.19
C LEU A 440 7.99 17.25 15.08
N ILE A 441 8.56 17.91 16.11
CA ILE A 441 9.98 18.30 16.12
C ILE A 441 10.86 17.06 16.06
N GLY A 442 10.53 16.02 16.83
CA GLY A 442 11.23 14.74 16.82
C GLY A 442 11.21 14.08 15.45
N TYR A 443 10.04 14.03 14.81
CA TYR A 443 9.90 13.48 13.47
C TYR A 443 10.73 14.25 12.43
N VAL A 444 10.66 15.57 12.42
CA VAL A 444 11.42 16.42 11.49
C VAL A 444 12.92 16.26 11.71
N ALA A 445 13.38 16.24 12.96
CA ALA A 445 14.79 16.03 13.29
C ALA A 445 15.29 14.66 12.79
N VAL A 446 14.53 13.58 13.06
CA VAL A 446 14.86 12.23 12.59
C VAL A 446 14.85 12.16 11.06
N ALA A 447 13.86 12.79 10.40
CA ALA A 447 13.79 12.85 8.95
C ALA A 447 15.03 13.53 8.33
N LEU A 448 15.45 14.67 8.86
CA LEU A 448 16.64 15.39 8.41
C LEU A 448 17.91 14.55 8.62
N ILE A 449 18.07 13.95 9.80
CA ILE A 449 19.22 13.05 10.09
C ILE A 449 19.21 11.87 9.12
N THR A 450 18.04 11.30 8.81
CA THR A 450 17.91 10.18 7.87
C THR A 450 18.39 10.56 6.47
N VAL A 451 17.93 11.70 5.96
CA VAL A 451 18.33 12.18 4.64
C VAL A 451 19.82 12.45 4.58
N LEU A 452 20.37 13.17 5.57
CA LEU A 452 21.80 13.49 5.64
C LEU A 452 22.67 12.22 5.75
N LEU A 453 22.32 11.31 6.65
CA LEU A 453 23.08 10.09 6.89
C LEU A 453 23.04 9.17 5.67
N SER A 454 21.85 8.93 5.11
CA SER A 454 21.72 8.07 3.93
C SER A 454 22.42 8.65 2.71
N PHE A 455 22.30 9.96 2.49
CA PHE A 455 23.00 10.65 1.41
C PHE A 455 24.52 10.53 1.57
N THR A 456 25.05 10.84 2.75
CA THR A 456 26.49 10.81 3.03
C THR A 456 27.07 9.40 2.91
N LEU A 457 26.42 8.40 3.52
CA LEU A 457 26.86 7.01 3.41
C LEU A 457 26.87 6.55 1.94
N THR A 458 25.84 6.88 1.19
CA THR A 458 25.75 6.48 -0.21
C THR A 458 26.77 7.24 -1.06
N TRP A 459 26.98 8.53 -0.81
CA TRP A 459 27.94 9.35 -1.55
C TRP A 459 29.36 8.82 -1.45
N PHE A 460 29.79 8.42 -0.26
CA PHE A 460 31.16 7.97 -0.03
C PHE A 460 31.35 6.46 -0.27
N PHE A 461 30.37 5.63 0.05
CA PHE A 461 30.52 4.17 0.06
C PHE A 461 29.55 3.42 -0.85
N GLY A 462 28.46 4.07 -1.27
CA GLY A 462 27.32 3.38 -1.90
C GLY A 462 27.25 3.45 -3.41
N VAL A 463 28.02 4.32 -4.09
CA VAL A 463 27.91 4.48 -5.54
C VAL A 463 28.82 3.49 -6.27
N PRO A 464 28.27 2.48 -6.96
CA PRO A 464 29.04 1.53 -7.77
C PRO A 464 29.76 2.21 -8.94
N ASP A 465 30.89 1.61 -9.38
CA ASP A 465 31.70 2.14 -10.47
C ASP A 465 30.95 2.19 -11.81
N GLU A 466 29.98 1.29 -12.01
CA GLU A 466 29.12 1.25 -13.19
C GLU A 466 28.29 2.53 -13.38
N TYR A 467 27.99 3.26 -12.30
CA TYR A 467 27.35 4.58 -12.39
C TYR A 467 28.29 5.70 -12.84
N MET A 468 29.62 5.48 -12.74
CA MET A 468 30.64 6.44 -13.15
C MET A 468 30.99 6.33 -14.64
N GLN A 469 30.54 5.28 -15.33
CA GLN A 469 30.66 5.14 -16.78
C GLN A 469 29.62 6.02 -17.47
N GLU A 470 29.94 6.52 -18.67
CA GLU A 470 28.97 7.23 -19.50
C GLU A 470 27.97 6.23 -20.13
N ASP A 471 26.81 6.72 -20.57
CA ASP A 471 25.89 5.88 -21.34
C ASP A 471 26.61 5.48 -22.65
N GLU A 472 26.54 4.21 -23.01
CA GLU A 472 26.96 3.75 -24.34
C GLU A 472 26.03 4.41 -25.36
N GLU A 473 26.60 5.10 -26.38
CA GLU A 473 25.87 5.80 -27.42
C GLU A 473 25.04 4.88 -28.33
#